data_1a2dce83138ff1899898829ab6d2f4e9
#
_entry.id   1a2dce83138ff1899898829ab6d2f4e9
#
_cell.length_a   1.000
_cell.length_b   1.000
_cell.length_c   1.000
_cell.angle_alpha   90.00
_cell.angle_beta   90.00
_cell.angle_gamma   90.00
#
_symmetry.space_group_name_H-M   'P 1'
#
loop_
_entity.id
_entity.type
_entity.pdbx_description
1 polymer ?
#
loop_
_entity_poly.entity_id
_entity_poly.type
_entity_poly.pdbx_seq_one_letter_code
_entity_poly.pdbx_strand_id
1 'polypeptide(L)'
;SGWITTGPRTKQFEKDLSEYNGNPNTLCLNSATAGLEIVLRWFGVGPGDEVIVPAYTYSATANVVMHTGARPVFCDVKAEDFNIDPKKLESLITERTKVIMPVDFGGMPCDFDAINSFVKRADIRAHFKAHGEVQEKLGRILILSDAAHSIGARYQGKMTGSLTDVSVFSFHAVKNLTT
;
A
#
# COMPACT_ATOMS: atom_id res chain seq x y z
N SER A 1 2.83 -32.65 -5.03
CA SER A 1 4.16 -32.06 -5.24
C SER A 1 5.14 -32.33 -4.10
N GLY A 2 4.81 -32.74 -2.91
CA GLY A 2 5.73 -33.03 -1.79
C GLY A 2 6.34 -31.79 -1.10
N TRP A 3 6.00 -30.57 -1.55
CA TRP A 3 6.46 -29.33 -0.92
C TRP A 3 5.46 -28.88 0.12
N ILE A 4 5.94 -28.62 1.34
CA ILE A 4 5.13 -28.17 2.49
C ILE A 4 5.26 -26.65 2.71
N THR A 5 6.26 -26.00 2.11
CA THR A 5 6.53 -24.56 2.20
C THR A 5 6.58 -23.95 0.80
N THR A 6 7.21 -22.78 0.64
CA THR A 6 7.39 -22.12 -0.66
C THR A 6 8.09 -23.05 -1.65
N GLY A 7 7.37 -23.51 -2.66
CA GLY A 7 7.85 -24.44 -3.68
C GLY A 7 8.24 -23.73 -4.98
N PRO A 8 8.73 -24.49 -5.98
CA PRO A 8 9.18 -23.94 -7.27
C PRO A 8 8.07 -23.22 -8.06
N ARG A 9 6.81 -23.66 -7.93
CA ARG A 9 5.67 -23.01 -8.58
C ARG A 9 5.43 -21.60 -8.01
N THR A 10 5.52 -21.44 -6.70
CA THR A 10 5.40 -20.13 -6.05
C THR A 10 6.51 -19.19 -6.49
N LYS A 11 7.77 -19.69 -6.52
CA LYS A 11 8.91 -18.89 -7.00
C LYS A 11 8.76 -18.48 -8.48
N GLN A 12 8.25 -19.39 -9.31
CA GLN A 12 7.97 -19.05 -10.71
C GLN A 12 6.89 -17.97 -10.81
N PHE A 13 5.82 -18.10 -10.03
CA PHE A 13 4.73 -17.12 -10.03
C PHE A 13 5.20 -15.73 -9.52
N GLU A 14 6.06 -15.68 -8.49
CA GLU A 14 6.69 -14.45 -8.03
C GLU A 14 7.50 -13.78 -9.14
N LYS A 15 8.25 -14.56 -9.91
CA LYS A 15 9.02 -14.07 -11.06
C LYS A 15 8.10 -13.55 -12.17
N ASP A 16 7.09 -14.32 -12.55
CA ASP A 16 6.15 -13.94 -13.61
C ASP A 16 5.39 -12.64 -13.25
N LEU A 17 4.98 -12.50 -11.98
CA LEU A 17 4.36 -11.26 -11.48
C LEU A 17 5.32 -10.07 -11.48
N SER A 18 6.58 -10.29 -11.11
CA SER A 18 7.61 -9.25 -11.16
C SER A 18 7.78 -8.73 -12.59
N GLU A 19 7.89 -9.63 -13.55
CA GLU A 19 8.01 -9.29 -14.97
C GLU A 19 6.74 -8.60 -15.49
N TYR A 20 5.57 -9.12 -15.15
CA TYR A 20 4.28 -8.57 -15.57
C TYR A 20 4.03 -7.14 -15.06
N ASN A 21 4.34 -6.89 -13.79
CA ASN A 21 4.11 -5.58 -13.16
C ASN A 21 5.29 -4.60 -13.33
N GLY A 22 6.43 -5.07 -13.85
CA GLY A 22 7.63 -4.25 -13.97
C GLY A 22 8.28 -3.93 -12.62
N ASN A 23 8.11 -4.80 -11.62
CA ASN A 23 8.72 -4.67 -10.30
C ASN A 23 9.93 -5.60 -10.15
N PRO A 24 10.99 -5.16 -9.46
CA PRO A 24 12.17 -6.01 -9.28
C PRO A 24 11.92 -7.21 -8.36
N ASN A 25 10.97 -7.10 -7.43
CA ASN A 25 10.72 -8.13 -6.42
C ASN A 25 9.22 -8.30 -6.17
N THR A 26 8.81 -9.55 -6.07
CA THR A 26 7.47 -9.95 -5.66
C THR A 26 7.58 -11.07 -4.63
N LEU A 27 6.71 -11.06 -3.64
CA LEU A 27 6.61 -12.08 -2.60
C LEU A 27 5.18 -12.57 -2.49
N CYS A 28 4.97 -13.88 -2.61
CA CYS A 28 3.67 -14.51 -2.39
C CYS A 28 3.44 -14.75 -0.90
N LEU A 29 2.25 -14.39 -0.45
CA LEU A 29 1.80 -14.57 0.92
C LEU A 29 0.44 -15.29 0.92
N ASN A 30 -0.03 -15.66 2.10
CA ASN A 30 -1.32 -16.36 2.24
C ASN A 30 -2.54 -15.45 2.02
N SER A 31 -2.39 -14.13 2.11
CA SER A 31 -3.46 -13.16 1.83
C SER A 31 -2.91 -11.75 1.61
N ALA A 32 -3.68 -10.89 0.93
CA ALA A 32 -3.39 -9.47 0.84
C ALA A 32 -3.40 -8.78 2.21
N THR A 33 -4.31 -9.16 3.08
CA THR A 33 -4.37 -8.66 4.47
C THR A 33 -3.05 -8.90 5.21
N ALA A 34 -2.50 -10.12 5.11
CA ALA A 34 -1.18 -10.41 5.69
C ALA A 34 -0.06 -9.59 5.03
N GLY A 35 -0.15 -9.36 3.72
CA GLY A 35 0.79 -8.53 2.98
C GLY A 35 0.83 -7.09 3.48
N LEU A 36 -0.34 -6.47 3.62
CA LEU A 36 -0.45 -5.11 4.16
C LEU A 36 0.10 -5.04 5.60
N GLU A 37 -0.27 -5.98 6.46
CA GLU A 37 0.19 -6.01 7.86
C GLU A 37 1.71 -6.20 7.95
N ILE A 38 2.29 -7.14 7.18
CA ILE A 38 3.72 -7.39 7.18
C ILE A 38 4.51 -6.14 6.74
N VAL A 39 4.05 -5.42 5.73
CA VAL A 39 4.70 -4.19 5.28
C VAL A 39 4.66 -3.11 6.36
N LEU A 40 3.52 -2.93 7.03
CA LEU A 40 3.43 -1.98 8.15
C LEU A 40 4.41 -2.33 9.27
N ARG A 41 4.48 -3.61 9.68
CA ARG A 41 5.42 -4.08 10.71
C ARG A 41 6.87 -3.96 10.26
N TRP A 42 7.17 -4.32 9.02
CA TRP A 42 8.52 -4.16 8.45
C TRP A 42 8.97 -2.69 8.42
N PHE A 43 8.05 -1.79 8.11
CA PHE A 43 8.33 -0.35 8.14
C PHE A 43 8.43 0.21 9.55
N GLY A 44 8.15 -0.58 10.60
CA GLY A 44 8.25 -0.20 11.99
C GLY A 44 7.04 0.58 12.51
N VAL A 45 5.88 0.44 11.86
CA VAL A 45 4.62 1.04 12.34
C VAL A 45 4.14 0.34 13.60
N GLY A 46 3.83 1.11 14.64
CA GLY A 46 3.42 0.60 15.94
C GLY A 46 2.61 1.58 16.78
N PRO A 47 2.47 1.30 18.09
CA PRO A 47 1.71 2.17 19.01
C PRO A 47 2.23 3.61 18.98
N GLY A 48 1.29 4.56 18.85
CA GLY A 48 1.59 5.99 18.76
C GLY A 48 1.73 6.52 17.33
N ASP A 49 1.90 5.64 16.34
CA ASP A 49 1.96 6.02 14.94
C ASP A 49 0.56 6.16 14.32
N GLU A 50 0.52 6.80 13.16
CA GLU A 50 -0.67 7.03 12.37
C GLU A 50 -0.48 6.56 10.94
N VAL A 51 -1.53 5.91 10.39
CA VAL A 51 -1.61 5.49 9.00
C VAL A 51 -2.84 6.11 8.37
N ILE A 52 -2.68 6.89 7.30
CA ILE A 52 -3.80 7.47 6.57
C ILE A 52 -4.37 6.42 5.62
N VAL A 53 -5.68 6.19 5.72
CA VAL A 53 -6.45 5.25 4.89
C VAL A 53 -7.69 5.94 4.33
N PRO A 54 -8.24 5.53 3.17
CA PRO A 54 -9.50 6.09 2.68
C PRO A 54 -10.66 5.73 3.62
N ALA A 55 -11.62 6.64 3.77
CA ALA A 55 -12.81 6.43 4.59
C ALA A 55 -13.76 5.38 3.96
N TYR A 56 -13.64 5.13 2.65
CA TYR A 56 -14.42 4.12 1.93
C TYR A 56 -13.48 3.03 1.41
N THR A 57 -13.44 1.92 2.10
CA THR A 57 -12.60 0.77 1.76
C THR A 57 -13.13 -0.51 2.43
N TYR A 58 -12.57 -1.64 2.03
CA TYR A 58 -12.78 -2.90 2.76
C TYR A 58 -12.10 -2.82 4.13
N SER A 59 -12.76 -3.35 5.15
CA SER A 59 -12.33 -3.21 6.55
C SER A 59 -10.88 -3.67 6.82
N ALA A 60 -10.36 -4.60 6.02
CA ALA A 60 -8.99 -5.09 6.19
C ALA A 60 -7.96 -3.96 6.14
N THR A 61 -8.15 -2.94 5.27
CA THR A 61 -7.23 -1.80 5.14
C THR A 61 -7.05 -1.05 6.46
N ALA A 62 -8.13 -0.84 7.22
CA ALA A 62 -8.06 -0.19 8.54
C ALA A 62 -7.65 -1.18 9.65
N ASN A 63 -8.11 -2.42 9.58
CA ASN A 63 -7.85 -3.43 10.61
C ASN A 63 -6.35 -3.75 10.72
N VAL A 64 -5.63 -3.86 9.59
CA VAL A 64 -4.18 -4.15 9.63
C VAL A 64 -3.39 -3.04 10.33
N VAL A 65 -3.86 -1.79 10.26
CA VAL A 65 -3.28 -0.68 11.03
C VAL A 65 -3.49 -0.92 12.52
N MET A 66 -4.70 -1.25 12.93
CA MET A 66 -5.02 -1.53 14.34
C MET A 66 -4.24 -2.74 14.87
N HIS A 67 -3.99 -3.76 14.04
CA HIS A 67 -3.19 -4.93 14.43
C HIS A 67 -1.73 -4.56 14.78
N THR A 68 -1.20 -3.46 14.25
CA THR A 68 0.13 -2.98 14.64
C THR A 68 0.12 -2.17 15.94
N GLY A 69 -1.06 -1.82 16.46
CA GLY A 69 -1.23 -0.89 17.57
C GLY A 69 -1.24 0.59 17.17
N ALA A 70 -1.08 0.88 15.87
CA ALA A 70 -1.17 2.22 15.32
C ALA A 70 -2.63 2.68 15.15
N ARG A 71 -2.82 3.96 14.90
CA ARG A 71 -4.13 4.58 14.69
C ARG A 71 -4.42 4.78 13.20
N PRO A 72 -5.51 4.23 12.64
CA PRO A 72 -5.97 4.62 11.32
C PRO A 72 -6.52 6.05 11.35
N VAL A 73 -6.11 6.88 10.39
CA VAL A 73 -6.60 8.23 10.15
C VAL A 73 -7.38 8.22 8.84
N PHE A 74 -8.67 8.45 8.91
CA PHE A 74 -9.52 8.36 7.73
C PHE A 74 -9.43 9.64 6.90
N CYS A 75 -9.17 9.47 5.61
CA CYS A 75 -9.20 10.51 4.61
C CYS A 75 -10.45 10.36 3.74
N ASP A 76 -11.15 11.46 3.48
CA ASP A 76 -12.28 11.44 2.56
C ASP A 76 -11.87 10.97 1.17
N VAL A 77 -12.83 10.40 0.46
CA VAL A 77 -12.69 9.95 -0.92
C VAL A 77 -13.33 10.94 -1.88
N LYS A 78 -12.90 10.88 -3.14
CA LYS A 78 -13.53 11.64 -4.23
C LYS A 78 -14.88 10.99 -4.58
N ALA A 79 -15.87 11.83 -4.91
CA ALA A 79 -17.21 11.35 -5.26
C ALA A 79 -17.24 10.60 -6.61
N GLU A 80 -16.29 10.93 -7.49
CA GLU A 80 -16.26 10.44 -8.87
C GLU A 80 -15.77 8.99 -8.98
N ASP A 81 -14.81 8.58 -8.14
CA ASP A 81 -14.13 7.29 -8.28
C ASP A 81 -13.95 6.54 -6.94
N PHE A 82 -14.37 7.13 -5.83
CA PHE A 82 -14.24 6.59 -4.47
C PHE A 82 -12.80 6.35 -4.00
N ASN A 83 -11.81 6.82 -4.74
CA ASN A 83 -10.42 6.79 -4.33
C ASN A 83 -10.11 7.93 -3.35
N ILE A 84 -9.08 7.74 -2.52
CA ILE A 84 -8.60 8.74 -1.58
C ILE A 84 -8.42 10.10 -2.27
N ASP A 85 -8.89 11.19 -1.64
CA ASP A 85 -8.70 12.54 -2.18
C ASP A 85 -7.34 13.12 -1.76
N PRO A 86 -6.37 13.26 -2.69
CA PRO A 86 -5.05 13.81 -2.34
C PRO A 86 -5.09 15.23 -1.78
N LYS A 87 -6.13 16.01 -2.10
CA LYS A 87 -6.30 17.39 -1.61
C LYS A 87 -6.63 17.45 -0.11
N LYS A 88 -7.09 16.35 0.46
CA LYS A 88 -7.41 16.23 1.89
C LYS A 88 -6.23 15.77 2.74
N LEU A 89 -5.17 15.24 2.12
CA LEU A 89 -4.04 14.65 2.85
C LEU A 89 -3.33 15.67 3.76
N GLU A 90 -3.13 16.91 3.30
CA GLU A 90 -2.35 17.89 4.03
C GLU A 90 -2.90 18.18 5.43
N SER A 91 -4.22 18.26 5.56
CA SER A 91 -4.88 18.52 6.85
C SER A 91 -4.79 17.34 7.84
N LEU A 92 -4.36 16.16 7.38
CA LEU A 92 -4.29 14.93 8.18
C LEU A 92 -2.87 14.57 8.61
N ILE A 93 -1.85 15.26 8.06
CA ILE A 93 -0.45 14.96 8.37
C ILE A 93 -0.08 15.47 9.76
N THR A 94 0.54 14.60 10.52
CA THR A 94 1.16 14.92 11.82
C THR A 94 2.57 14.31 11.90
N GLU A 95 3.32 14.60 12.94
CA GLU A 95 4.62 13.96 13.21
C GLU A 95 4.51 12.43 13.42
N ARG A 96 3.31 11.93 13.71
CA ARG A 96 3.01 10.51 13.89
C ARG A 96 2.69 9.79 12.59
N THR A 97 2.41 10.52 11.51
CA THR A 97 2.05 9.91 10.23
C THR A 97 3.24 9.17 9.62
N LYS A 98 3.12 7.86 9.45
CA LYS A 98 4.17 6.99 8.90
C LYS A 98 3.86 6.48 7.50
N VAL A 99 2.59 6.23 7.21
CA VAL A 99 2.16 5.59 5.96
C VAL A 99 0.90 6.29 5.44
N ILE A 100 0.81 6.42 4.13
CA ILE A 100 -0.44 6.64 3.40
C ILE A 100 -0.73 5.34 2.66
N MET A 101 -1.93 4.78 2.88
CA MET A 101 -2.36 3.53 2.27
C MET A 101 -3.55 3.78 1.33
N PRO A 102 -3.31 4.25 0.09
CA PRO A 102 -4.35 4.38 -0.91
C PRO A 102 -4.89 3.01 -1.32
N VAL A 103 -6.17 2.97 -1.70
CA VAL A 103 -6.85 1.76 -2.19
C VAL A 103 -7.31 2.02 -3.61
N ASP A 104 -6.94 1.17 -4.55
CA ASP A 104 -7.40 1.22 -5.94
C ASP A 104 -8.84 0.68 -6.02
N PHE A 105 -9.80 1.52 -5.63
CA PHE A 105 -11.19 1.09 -5.48
C PHE A 105 -11.77 0.61 -6.81
N GLY A 106 -12.38 -0.59 -6.79
CA GLY A 106 -12.95 -1.20 -7.99
C GLY A 106 -11.95 -1.43 -9.14
N GLY A 107 -10.64 -1.36 -8.87
CA GLY A 107 -9.58 -1.49 -9.86
C GLY A 107 -9.20 -0.18 -10.55
N MET A 108 -9.83 0.94 -10.19
CA MET A 108 -9.45 2.26 -10.67
C MET A 108 -8.20 2.73 -9.90
N PRO A 109 -7.06 2.97 -10.55
CA PRO A 109 -5.86 3.47 -9.87
C PRO A 109 -6.09 4.84 -9.23
N CYS A 110 -5.53 5.02 -8.04
CA CYS A 110 -5.50 6.33 -7.39
C CYS A 110 -4.69 7.35 -8.19
N ASP A 111 -4.83 8.64 -7.87
CA ASP A 111 -3.95 9.69 -8.40
C ASP A 111 -2.56 9.58 -7.76
N PHE A 112 -1.79 8.62 -8.27
CA PHE A 112 -0.45 8.33 -7.73
C PHE A 112 0.55 9.45 -7.97
N ASP A 113 0.39 10.26 -9.02
CA ASP A 113 1.27 11.42 -9.25
C ASP A 113 1.08 12.46 -8.16
N ALA A 114 -0.17 12.78 -7.82
CA ALA A 114 -0.47 13.70 -6.73
C ALA A 114 0.04 13.17 -5.39
N ILE A 115 -0.22 11.90 -5.06
CA ILE A 115 0.22 11.29 -3.79
C ILE A 115 1.75 11.22 -3.70
N ASN A 116 2.43 10.77 -4.77
CA ASN A 116 3.90 10.71 -4.82
C ASN A 116 4.55 12.10 -4.70
N SER A 117 3.99 13.10 -5.38
CA SER A 117 4.46 14.48 -5.30
C SER A 117 4.27 15.05 -3.91
N PHE A 118 3.12 14.77 -3.29
CA PHE A 118 2.77 15.22 -1.95
C PHE A 118 3.78 14.73 -0.90
N VAL A 119 4.06 13.45 -0.82
CA VAL A 119 4.99 12.91 0.20
C VAL A 119 6.45 13.33 0.00
N LYS A 120 6.80 13.85 -1.19
CA LYS A 120 8.14 14.35 -1.51
C LYS A 120 8.32 15.84 -1.21
N ARG A 121 7.25 16.58 -0.96
CA ARG A 121 7.32 18.00 -0.58
C ARG A 121 8.18 18.18 0.66
N ALA A 122 8.99 19.22 0.70
CA ALA A 122 9.93 19.49 1.80
C ALA A 122 9.21 19.75 3.14
N ASP A 123 8.10 20.49 3.11
CA ASP A 123 7.27 20.76 4.28
C ASP A 123 6.62 19.48 4.84
N ILE A 124 6.11 18.58 3.99
CA ILE A 124 5.55 17.29 4.41
C ILE A 124 6.63 16.39 4.99
N ARG A 125 7.80 16.31 4.36
CA ARG A 125 8.94 15.54 4.89
C ARG A 125 9.43 16.06 6.23
N ALA A 126 9.33 17.36 6.50
CA ALA A 126 9.72 17.96 7.78
C ALA A 126 8.88 17.44 8.96
N HIS A 127 7.63 17.03 8.72
CA HIS A 127 6.78 16.40 9.72
C HIS A 127 7.20 14.95 10.02
N PHE A 128 7.85 14.26 9.08
CA PHE A 128 8.17 12.85 9.25
C PHE A 128 9.27 12.64 10.30
N LYS A 129 8.94 11.92 11.36
CA LYS A 129 9.87 11.50 12.41
C LYS A 129 10.12 10.02 12.30
N ALA A 130 11.30 9.65 11.84
CA ALA A 130 11.69 8.24 11.70
C ALA A 130 11.88 7.55 13.06
N HIS A 131 11.43 6.31 13.15
CA HIS A 131 11.63 5.41 14.29
C HIS A 131 12.35 4.14 13.83
N GLY A 132 13.62 4.26 13.45
CA GLY A 132 14.43 3.13 13.05
C GLY A 132 14.94 3.18 11.62
N GLU A 133 15.85 2.29 11.34
CA GLU A 133 16.71 2.30 10.14
C GLU A 133 15.93 2.30 8.81
N VAL A 134 14.85 1.53 8.71
CA VAL A 134 14.07 1.45 7.48
C VAL A 134 13.38 2.78 7.17
N GLN A 135 12.81 3.42 8.19
CA GLN A 135 12.16 4.72 8.08
C GLN A 135 13.19 5.83 7.80
N GLU A 136 14.36 5.78 8.44
CA GLU A 136 15.47 6.73 8.19
C GLU A 136 15.96 6.63 6.75
N LYS A 137 16.13 5.41 6.24
CA LYS A 137 16.56 5.16 4.87
C LYS A 137 15.58 5.70 3.83
N LEU A 138 14.28 5.58 4.06
CA LEU A 138 13.26 6.16 3.19
C LEU A 138 13.17 7.69 3.34
N GLY A 139 13.28 8.20 4.57
CA GLY A 139 13.29 9.62 4.92
C GLY A 139 12.00 10.38 4.63
N ARG A 140 10.86 9.67 4.56
CA ARG A 140 9.52 10.23 4.31
C ARG A 140 8.41 9.22 4.62
N ILE A 141 7.18 9.68 4.54
CA ILE A 141 5.98 8.83 4.62
C ILE A 141 6.03 7.78 3.50
N LEU A 142 5.79 6.52 3.86
CA LEU A 142 5.69 5.40 2.93
C LEU A 142 4.34 5.45 2.20
N ILE A 143 4.35 5.13 0.91
CA ILE A 143 3.12 4.88 0.14
C ILE A 143 2.97 3.36 -0.02
N LEU A 144 1.99 2.78 0.68
CA LEU A 144 1.62 1.37 0.60
C LEU A 144 0.28 1.23 -0.13
N SER A 145 0.30 0.82 -1.40
CA SER A 145 -0.93 0.64 -2.16
C SER A 145 -1.63 -0.67 -1.79
N ASP A 146 -2.87 -0.56 -1.33
CA ASP A 146 -3.81 -1.68 -1.32
C ASP A 146 -4.39 -1.83 -2.74
N ALA A 147 -3.68 -2.60 -3.54
CA ALA A 147 -3.96 -2.86 -4.95
C ALA A 147 -4.82 -4.13 -5.14
N ALA A 148 -5.61 -4.51 -4.12
CA ALA A 148 -6.36 -5.77 -4.09
C ALA A 148 -7.33 -5.95 -5.27
N HIS A 149 -7.69 -4.89 -5.98
CA HIS A 149 -8.59 -4.91 -7.12
C HIS A 149 -7.92 -4.55 -8.46
N SER A 150 -6.66 -4.12 -8.46
CA SER A 150 -6.09 -3.37 -9.60
C SER A 150 -4.99 -4.11 -10.38
N ILE A 151 -4.80 -5.43 -10.15
CA ILE A 151 -3.84 -6.16 -10.99
C ILE A 151 -4.26 -6.06 -12.47
N GLY A 152 -3.30 -5.69 -13.32
CA GLY A 152 -3.53 -5.46 -14.74
C GLY A 152 -3.98 -4.04 -15.10
N ALA A 153 -4.40 -3.23 -14.13
CA ALA A 153 -4.73 -1.83 -14.37
C ALA A 153 -3.48 -1.00 -14.67
N ARG A 154 -3.68 0.11 -15.38
CA ARG A 154 -2.61 1.04 -15.74
C ARG A 154 -2.98 2.46 -15.35
N TYR A 155 -1.99 3.18 -14.82
CA TYR A 155 -2.04 4.61 -14.57
C TYR A 155 -0.98 5.29 -15.44
N GLN A 156 -1.40 6.15 -16.36
CA GLN A 156 -0.50 6.84 -17.31
C GLN A 156 0.48 5.89 -18.03
N GLY A 157 -0.02 4.73 -18.46
CA GLY A 157 0.75 3.72 -19.19
C GLY A 157 1.60 2.78 -18.31
N LYS A 158 1.77 3.07 -17.02
CA LYS A 158 2.51 2.22 -16.07
C LYS A 158 1.54 1.28 -15.35
N MET A 159 2.00 0.05 -15.09
CA MET A 159 1.22 -0.94 -14.32
C MET A 159 1.04 -0.49 -12.88
N THR A 160 -0.15 -0.72 -12.30
CA THR A 160 -0.31 -0.73 -10.84
C THR A 160 0.69 -1.70 -10.23
N GLY A 161 1.17 -1.45 -9.04
CA GLY A 161 2.26 -2.25 -8.49
C GLY A 161 3.66 -1.66 -8.73
N SER A 162 3.84 -0.81 -9.75
CA SER A 162 5.10 -0.09 -9.99
C SER A 162 5.03 1.41 -9.68
N LEU A 163 3.93 1.85 -9.06
CA LEU A 163 3.59 3.28 -8.89
C LEU A 163 3.89 3.81 -7.49
N THR A 164 4.13 2.94 -6.54
CA THR A 164 4.31 3.24 -5.11
C THR A 164 5.53 2.53 -4.54
N ASP A 165 5.86 2.80 -3.27
CA ASP A 165 6.98 2.12 -2.62
C ASP A 165 6.73 0.61 -2.49
N VAL A 166 5.50 0.24 -2.10
CA VAL A 166 5.05 -1.15 -2.02
C VAL A 166 3.58 -1.22 -2.45
N SER A 167 3.24 -2.28 -3.19
CA SER A 167 1.86 -2.58 -3.57
C SER A 167 1.49 -4.00 -3.16
N VAL A 168 0.28 -4.20 -2.68
CA VAL A 168 -0.23 -5.51 -2.26
C VAL A 168 -1.45 -5.87 -3.08
N PHE A 169 -1.35 -6.95 -3.85
CA PHE A 169 -2.44 -7.50 -4.66
C PHE A 169 -3.17 -8.62 -3.93
N SER A 170 -4.39 -8.88 -4.35
CA SER A 170 -5.20 -10.01 -3.88
C SER A 170 -5.55 -10.93 -5.04
N PHE A 171 -5.37 -12.23 -4.83
CA PHE A 171 -5.78 -13.29 -5.75
C PHE A 171 -6.91 -14.14 -5.18
N HIS A 172 -7.68 -13.55 -4.26
CA HIS A 172 -8.88 -14.21 -3.73
C HIS A 172 -9.88 -14.50 -4.85
N ALA A 173 -10.69 -15.55 -4.69
CA ALA A 173 -11.60 -16.09 -5.71
C ALA A 173 -12.54 -15.06 -6.36
N VAL A 174 -12.87 -13.95 -5.67
CA VAL A 174 -13.76 -12.90 -6.21
C VAL A 174 -12.99 -11.74 -6.85
N LYS A 175 -11.67 -11.82 -6.96
CA LYS A 175 -10.86 -10.75 -7.58
C LYS A 175 -10.77 -10.96 -9.10
N ASN A 176 -10.26 -9.95 -9.80
CA ASN A 176 -10.10 -9.95 -11.25
C ASN A 176 -9.10 -11.01 -11.78
N LEU A 177 -8.22 -11.50 -10.94
CA LEU A 177 -7.36 -12.66 -11.18
C LEU A 177 -7.33 -13.51 -9.90
N THR A 178 -7.48 -14.81 -10.03
CA THR A 178 -7.42 -15.76 -8.90
C THR A 178 -6.43 -16.87 -9.15
N THR A 179 -5.86 -17.43 -8.08
CA THR A 179 -4.94 -18.57 -8.08
C THR A 179 -5.44 -19.68 -7.16
#